data_a24f80a414ba35c02e26d1de0e329c8d
#
_entry.id   a24f80a414ba35c02e26d1de0e329c8d
#
_cell.length_a   1.000
_cell.length_b   1.000
_cell.length_c   1.000
_cell.angle_alpha   90.00
_cell.angle_beta   90.00
_cell.angle_gamma   90.00
#
_symmetry.space_group_name_H-M   'P 1'
#
loop_
_entity.id
_entity.type
_entity.pdbx_description
1 polymer ?
#
loop_
_entity_poly.entity_id
_entity_poly.type
_entity_poly.pdbx_seq_one_letter_code
_entity_poly.pdbx_strand_id
1 'polypeptide(L)'
;MTSPSRRSTVFGLTFVVAFCSIVYELVYSELLTVIFGGTVVRYSITIGLFLFSLGIGAFAYRYVDDDPANFFRLEVYLALAGPLGLVFIVAVNSVPVPGSQTVELVAETVALWLSHLPIVVVGILSGLEIPFLTDLADAEGDADLGAVAVVGSLGRGSRRLARGLLGLLFRISEAGETPEEADEAGQEGSFSAILGMDYLGSLVGTVTYALVLYPSLGLIAAVFVLGLLNAAAAFAVYLLYRDRPAADPSVGSGVTFGSGVRALLVVCVVASTAYAGALAVDDRVESELRTLYLEEGIEDEYPDRNMAVSITDHETTRYQDVVLYDREWTGSGATSPFPDGPETCLRLDAAIQLCESWVESYHHGLVDVPAAFEPLADRNLSGDRVLLLGGGDWIAANYLRDHGATVDMVDPDREFQRYTKDHPFFQRYHDDAYRYENLTVHRQDGYAYLRETERQYDLVLLDLPGARSDDLLHLYSTEFYRQVRQHLTTDGLAVTWAYSRYGFPQHRSAYLTTVEAAGFDSYFPYHAYGDSNGDGRAEQGELFYALSPGPAPDLDLDSGGAYLDRHRDRYAGREWRPVPSFRGVAPNSVFHPNYDIIVDYGP
;
A
#
# COMPACT_ATOMS: atom_id res chain seq x y z
N MET A 1 -28.16 -36.53 -3.95
CA MET A 1 -27.49 -35.43 -3.23
C MET A 1 -28.46 -35.03 -2.13
N THR A 2 -28.15 -35.33 -0.88
CA THR A 2 -28.93 -34.87 0.28
C THR A 2 -28.82 -33.35 0.35
N SER A 3 -29.93 -32.62 0.47
CA SER A 3 -29.91 -31.18 0.71
C SER A 3 -29.08 -30.90 1.97
N PRO A 4 -28.18 -29.91 1.95
CA PRO A 4 -27.42 -29.55 3.14
C PRO A 4 -28.41 -29.19 4.27
N SER A 5 -28.08 -29.54 5.51
CA SER A 5 -28.90 -29.13 6.64
C SER A 5 -28.88 -27.60 6.73
N ARG A 6 -30.00 -26.99 7.16
CA ARG A 6 -30.07 -25.51 7.28
C ARG A 6 -28.95 -24.98 8.17
N ARG A 7 -28.62 -25.68 9.23
CA ARG A 7 -27.49 -25.33 10.12
C ARG A 7 -26.14 -25.32 9.38
N SER A 8 -25.88 -26.28 8.48
CA SER A 8 -24.68 -26.24 7.62
C SER A 8 -24.64 -24.99 6.73
N THR A 9 -25.82 -24.54 6.27
CA THR A 9 -25.93 -23.34 5.45
C THR A 9 -25.63 -22.09 6.28
N VAL A 10 -26.09 -22.02 7.54
CA VAL A 10 -25.76 -20.92 8.48
C VAL A 10 -24.24 -20.85 8.71
N PHE A 11 -23.58 -21.96 8.96
CA PHE A 11 -22.12 -21.97 9.09
C PHE A 11 -21.40 -21.56 7.80
N GLY A 12 -21.91 -21.94 6.64
CA GLY A 12 -21.39 -21.48 5.35
C GLY A 12 -21.58 -19.98 5.14
N LEU A 13 -22.72 -19.43 5.57
CA LEU A 13 -22.97 -17.99 5.58
C LEU A 13 -22.01 -17.28 6.50
N THR A 14 -21.81 -17.76 7.72
CA THR A 14 -20.84 -17.18 8.69
C THR A 14 -19.45 -17.07 8.05
N PHE A 15 -18.99 -18.12 7.37
CA PHE A 15 -17.71 -18.08 6.68
C PHE A 15 -17.66 -16.99 5.60
N VAL A 16 -18.71 -16.88 4.77
CA VAL A 16 -18.74 -15.92 3.65
C VAL A 16 -18.81 -14.48 4.15
N VAL A 17 -19.66 -14.20 5.16
CA VAL A 17 -19.80 -12.83 5.67
C VAL A 17 -18.54 -12.39 6.42
N ALA A 18 -17.91 -13.26 7.19
CA ALA A 18 -16.63 -12.98 7.84
C ALA A 18 -15.50 -12.74 6.82
N PHE A 19 -15.48 -13.52 5.73
CA PHE A 19 -14.60 -13.27 4.61
C PHE A 19 -14.81 -11.86 4.04
N CYS A 20 -16.05 -11.46 3.77
CA CYS A 20 -16.36 -10.16 3.22
C CYS A 20 -15.98 -9.02 4.18
N SER A 21 -16.32 -9.16 5.45
CA SER A 21 -16.09 -8.17 6.51
C SER A 21 -14.62 -7.79 6.62
N ILE A 22 -13.73 -8.79 6.75
CA ILE A 22 -12.29 -8.55 6.86
C ILE A 22 -11.69 -7.98 5.56
N VAL A 23 -12.17 -8.44 4.39
CA VAL A 23 -11.66 -7.93 3.12
C VAL A 23 -12.10 -6.49 2.88
N TYR A 24 -13.31 -6.07 3.29
CA TYR A 24 -13.68 -4.65 3.28
C TYR A 24 -12.75 -3.79 4.13
N GLU A 25 -12.40 -4.25 5.34
CA GLU A 25 -11.44 -3.56 6.20
C GLU A 25 -10.11 -3.35 5.48
N LEU A 26 -9.56 -4.43 4.89
CA LEU A 26 -8.29 -4.39 4.18
C LEU A 26 -8.32 -3.48 2.96
N VAL A 27 -9.38 -3.56 2.14
CA VAL A 27 -9.53 -2.70 0.95
C VAL A 27 -9.62 -1.24 1.34
N TYR A 28 -10.40 -0.89 2.37
CA TYR A 28 -10.49 0.50 2.80
C TYR A 28 -9.20 0.99 3.45
N SER A 29 -8.52 0.15 4.21
CA SER A 29 -7.22 0.49 4.79
C SER A 29 -6.19 0.78 3.69
N GLU A 30 -6.17 -0.05 2.64
CA GLU A 30 -5.29 0.15 1.50
C GLU A 30 -5.66 1.40 0.69
N LEU A 31 -6.95 1.60 0.41
CA LEU A 31 -7.42 2.80 -0.28
C LEU A 31 -7.04 4.08 0.46
N LEU A 32 -7.20 4.11 1.79
CA LEU A 32 -6.81 5.25 2.61
C LEU A 32 -5.28 5.44 2.65
N THR A 33 -4.51 4.34 2.52
CA THR A 33 -3.06 4.38 2.39
C THR A 33 -2.62 5.00 1.06
N VAL A 34 -3.28 4.61 -0.03
CA VAL A 34 -3.03 5.19 -1.37
C VAL A 34 -3.35 6.69 -1.38
N ILE A 35 -4.45 7.09 -0.73
CA ILE A 35 -4.91 8.49 -0.73
C ILE A 35 -4.05 9.38 0.18
N PHE A 36 -3.78 8.94 1.40
CA PHE A 36 -3.18 9.78 2.45
C PHE A 36 -1.75 9.38 2.82
N GLY A 37 -1.17 8.40 2.15
CA GLY A 37 0.12 7.81 2.47
C GLY A 37 0.04 6.78 3.62
N GLY A 38 0.88 5.74 3.55
CA GLY A 38 0.91 4.65 4.53
C GLY A 38 1.74 4.98 5.75
N THR A 39 1.11 5.06 6.93
CA THR A 39 1.82 5.12 8.20
C THR A 39 1.22 4.15 9.21
N VAL A 40 2.03 3.61 10.13
CA VAL A 40 1.55 2.75 11.23
C VAL A 40 0.43 3.44 12.00
N VAL A 41 0.50 4.76 12.17
CA VAL A 41 -0.53 5.54 12.87
C VAL A 41 -1.87 5.47 12.13
N ARG A 42 -1.88 5.66 10.82
CA ARG A 42 -3.11 5.61 9.99
C ARG A 42 -3.72 4.22 9.99
N TYR A 43 -2.90 3.19 9.73
CA TYR A 43 -3.34 1.79 9.80
C TYR A 43 -3.95 1.45 11.17
N SER A 44 -3.27 1.85 12.25
CA SER A 44 -3.74 1.58 13.61
C SER A 44 -5.07 2.29 13.91
N ILE A 45 -5.26 3.52 13.45
CA ILE A 45 -6.52 4.26 13.60
C ILE A 45 -7.63 3.56 12.80
N THR A 46 -7.38 3.19 11.56
CA THR A 46 -8.36 2.53 10.67
C THR A 46 -8.82 1.19 11.26
N ILE A 47 -7.87 0.32 11.63
CA ILE A 47 -8.16 -0.96 12.30
C ILE A 47 -8.90 -0.72 13.63
N GLY A 48 -8.43 0.24 14.43
CA GLY A 48 -9.07 0.58 15.71
C GLY A 48 -10.50 1.07 15.54
N LEU A 49 -10.79 1.90 14.54
CA LEU A 49 -12.13 2.37 14.21
C LEU A 49 -13.04 1.23 13.74
N PHE A 50 -12.52 0.33 12.90
CA PHE A 50 -13.27 -0.84 12.45
C PHE A 50 -13.64 -1.75 13.63
N LEU A 51 -12.66 -2.16 14.45
CA LEU A 51 -12.91 -2.99 15.64
C LEU A 51 -13.87 -2.33 16.65
N PHE A 52 -13.73 -1.03 16.87
CA PHE A 52 -14.65 -0.26 17.70
C PHE A 52 -16.07 -0.29 17.13
N SER A 53 -16.19 -0.13 15.81
CA SER A 53 -17.47 -0.15 15.09
C SER A 53 -18.13 -1.53 15.13
N LEU A 54 -17.37 -2.62 15.01
CA LEU A 54 -17.85 -3.99 15.25
C LEU A 54 -18.45 -4.12 16.66
N GLY A 55 -17.77 -3.58 17.67
CA GLY A 55 -18.28 -3.57 19.05
C GLY A 55 -19.61 -2.82 19.18
N ILE A 56 -19.72 -1.65 18.52
CA ILE A 56 -20.99 -0.88 18.50
C ILE A 56 -22.09 -1.72 17.86
N GLY A 57 -21.83 -2.37 16.71
CA GLY A 57 -22.78 -3.24 16.02
C GLY A 57 -23.26 -4.38 16.91
N ALA A 58 -22.34 -5.10 17.55
CA ALA A 58 -22.65 -6.18 18.47
C ALA A 58 -23.52 -5.72 19.67
N PHE A 59 -23.23 -4.54 20.22
CA PHE A 59 -24.08 -3.95 21.27
C PHE A 59 -25.45 -3.47 20.76
N ALA A 60 -25.53 -3.01 19.51
CA ALA A 60 -26.76 -2.54 18.89
C ALA A 60 -27.75 -3.69 18.61
N TYR A 61 -27.24 -4.92 18.44
CA TYR A 61 -28.06 -6.10 18.17
C TYR A 61 -29.23 -6.27 19.15
N ARG A 62 -29.05 -5.98 20.42
CA ARG A 62 -30.11 -6.05 21.48
C ARG A 62 -31.34 -5.21 21.17
N TYR A 63 -31.29 -4.27 20.24
CA TYR A 63 -32.40 -3.41 19.83
C TYR A 63 -33.02 -3.85 18.49
N VAL A 64 -32.49 -4.91 17.88
CA VAL A 64 -32.95 -5.43 16.59
C VAL A 64 -33.67 -6.74 16.84
N ASP A 65 -34.87 -6.91 16.26
CA ASP A 65 -35.62 -8.16 16.39
C ASP A 65 -34.85 -9.31 15.73
N ASP A 66 -34.76 -10.43 16.40
CA ASP A 66 -34.20 -11.69 15.87
C ASP A 66 -35.16 -12.29 14.82
N ASP A 67 -35.07 -11.74 13.61
CA ASP A 67 -35.84 -12.14 12.44
C ASP A 67 -34.90 -12.37 11.25
N PRO A 68 -34.95 -13.54 10.58
CA PRO A 68 -34.21 -13.77 9.33
C PRO A 68 -34.39 -12.67 8.27
N ALA A 69 -35.54 -11.97 8.30
CA ALA A 69 -35.77 -10.81 7.44
C ALA A 69 -34.85 -9.61 7.78
N ASN A 70 -34.46 -9.45 9.05
CA ASN A 70 -33.50 -8.42 9.45
C ASN A 70 -32.08 -8.81 9.06
N PHE A 71 -31.70 -10.08 9.17
CA PHE A 71 -30.41 -10.55 8.66
C PHE A 71 -30.33 -10.40 7.13
N PHE A 72 -31.41 -10.71 6.38
CA PHE A 72 -31.48 -10.41 4.97
C PHE A 72 -31.25 -8.92 4.66
N ARG A 73 -31.88 -8.01 5.44
CA ARG A 73 -31.68 -6.56 5.28
C ARG A 73 -30.23 -6.16 5.53
N LEU A 74 -29.62 -6.73 6.56
CA LEU A 74 -28.24 -6.49 6.93
C LEU A 74 -27.29 -6.80 5.78
N GLU A 75 -27.45 -7.99 5.18
CA GLU A 75 -26.61 -8.42 4.05
C GLU A 75 -26.80 -7.52 2.81
N VAL A 76 -28.05 -7.07 2.55
CA VAL A 76 -28.31 -6.10 1.47
C VAL A 76 -27.65 -4.75 1.77
N TYR A 77 -27.68 -4.30 3.02
CA TYR A 77 -27.01 -3.04 3.40
C TYR A 77 -25.50 -3.14 3.27
N LEU A 78 -24.90 -4.27 3.64
CA LEU A 78 -23.46 -4.50 3.43
C LEU A 78 -23.09 -4.59 1.95
N ALA A 79 -23.92 -5.29 1.15
CA ALA A 79 -23.73 -5.34 -0.30
C ALA A 79 -23.76 -3.96 -0.96
N LEU A 80 -24.47 -3.00 -0.38
CA LEU A 80 -24.53 -1.62 -0.86
C LEU A 80 -23.44 -0.75 -0.22
N ALA A 81 -23.28 -0.84 1.09
CA ALA A 81 -22.37 0.03 1.85
C ALA A 81 -20.90 -0.13 1.42
N GLY A 82 -20.48 -1.37 1.11
CA GLY A 82 -19.13 -1.63 0.65
C GLY A 82 -18.79 -0.87 -0.65
N PRO A 83 -19.44 -1.16 -1.79
CA PRO A 83 -19.13 -0.47 -3.04
C PRO A 83 -19.41 1.04 -3.01
N LEU A 84 -20.50 1.47 -2.36
CA LEU A 84 -20.81 2.90 -2.23
C LEU A 84 -19.80 3.63 -1.34
N GLY A 85 -19.23 2.95 -0.35
CA GLY A 85 -18.20 3.50 0.51
C GLY A 85 -16.92 3.84 -0.23
N LEU A 86 -16.49 2.98 -1.16
CA LEU A 86 -15.35 3.27 -2.04
C LEU A 86 -15.64 4.51 -2.90
N VAL A 87 -16.78 4.54 -3.57
CA VAL A 87 -17.19 5.70 -4.39
C VAL A 87 -17.27 6.98 -3.55
N PHE A 88 -17.75 6.87 -2.31
CA PHE A 88 -17.82 8.00 -1.38
C PHE A 88 -16.42 8.52 -1.01
N ILE A 89 -15.47 7.62 -0.69
CA ILE A 89 -14.09 8.01 -0.35
C ILE A 89 -13.46 8.75 -1.54
N VAL A 90 -13.56 8.18 -2.74
CA VAL A 90 -13.05 8.81 -3.96
C VAL A 90 -13.71 10.17 -4.16
N ALA A 91 -15.04 10.25 -4.10
CA ALA A 91 -15.77 11.50 -4.32
C ALA A 91 -15.44 12.60 -3.30
N VAL A 92 -15.24 12.26 -2.02
CA VAL A 92 -14.90 13.25 -0.99
C VAL A 92 -13.51 13.83 -1.23
N ASN A 93 -12.58 13.02 -1.74
CA ASN A 93 -11.20 13.44 -1.98
C ASN A 93 -10.98 14.03 -3.39
N SER A 94 -11.98 13.94 -4.29
CA SER A 94 -11.97 14.57 -5.61
C SER A 94 -12.71 15.92 -5.64
N VAL A 95 -13.22 16.44 -4.51
CA VAL A 95 -13.92 17.73 -4.49
C VAL A 95 -12.95 18.86 -4.17
N PRO A 96 -12.64 19.71 -5.16
CA PRO A 96 -11.79 20.87 -4.92
C PRO A 96 -12.45 21.86 -3.96
N VAL A 97 -11.72 22.31 -2.95
CA VAL A 97 -12.18 23.34 -2.02
C VAL A 97 -11.34 24.61 -2.23
N PRO A 98 -11.76 25.51 -3.11
CA PRO A 98 -11.02 26.76 -3.35
C PRO A 98 -11.08 27.63 -2.11
N GLY A 99 -9.92 28.11 -1.64
CA GLY A 99 -9.86 28.97 -0.47
C GLY A 99 -8.49 29.49 -0.13
N SER A 100 -8.35 30.03 1.07
CA SER A 100 -7.04 30.34 1.64
C SER A 100 -6.41 29.07 2.21
N GLN A 101 -5.11 29.05 2.36
CA GLN A 101 -4.33 27.95 2.95
C GLN A 101 -4.95 27.35 4.25
N THR A 102 -5.60 28.19 5.07
CA THR A 102 -6.32 27.74 6.28
C THR A 102 -7.61 27.00 5.94
N VAL A 103 -8.32 27.39 4.89
CA VAL A 103 -9.57 26.74 4.45
C VAL A 103 -9.24 25.38 3.83
N GLU A 104 -8.21 25.32 3.04
CA GLU A 104 -7.69 24.07 2.45
C GLU A 104 -7.31 23.07 3.55
N LEU A 105 -6.47 23.44 4.51
CA LEU A 105 -6.07 22.59 5.64
C LEU A 105 -7.28 22.06 6.46
N VAL A 106 -8.30 22.90 6.67
CA VAL A 106 -9.53 22.48 7.35
C VAL A 106 -10.33 21.51 6.48
N ALA A 107 -10.43 21.76 5.18
CA ALA A 107 -11.15 20.89 4.24
C ALA A 107 -10.52 19.49 4.17
N GLU A 108 -9.21 19.43 4.09
CA GLU A 108 -8.43 18.19 4.08
C GLU A 108 -8.59 17.39 5.38
N THR A 109 -8.49 18.07 6.53
CA THR A 109 -8.78 17.43 7.83
C THR A 109 -10.20 16.87 7.87
N VAL A 110 -11.17 17.58 7.32
CA VAL A 110 -12.56 17.12 7.24
C VAL A 110 -12.68 15.95 6.25
N ALA A 111 -12.05 16.03 5.08
CA ALA A 111 -12.04 14.95 4.09
C ALA A 111 -11.42 13.67 4.66
N LEU A 112 -10.30 13.78 5.38
CA LEU A 112 -9.65 12.66 6.07
C LEU A 112 -10.63 11.95 7.02
N TRP A 113 -11.32 12.68 7.89
CA TRP A 113 -12.26 12.07 8.83
C TRP A 113 -13.53 11.53 8.16
N LEU A 114 -14.03 12.22 7.11
CA LEU A 114 -15.15 11.72 6.31
C LEU A 114 -14.78 10.44 5.56
N SER A 115 -13.56 10.30 5.08
CA SER A 115 -13.07 9.11 4.40
C SER A 115 -13.06 7.86 5.29
N HIS A 116 -13.04 8.02 6.62
CA HIS A 116 -13.19 6.91 7.56
C HIS A 116 -14.66 6.52 7.84
N LEU A 117 -15.64 7.31 7.37
CA LEU A 117 -17.05 7.01 7.62
C LEU A 117 -17.52 5.67 7.03
N PRO A 118 -17.16 5.29 5.79
CA PRO A 118 -17.55 3.99 5.23
C PRO A 118 -17.07 2.81 6.07
N ILE A 119 -15.84 2.85 6.59
CA ILE A 119 -15.30 1.76 7.43
C ILE A 119 -16.08 1.64 8.76
N VAL A 120 -16.50 2.77 9.32
CA VAL A 120 -17.36 2.78 10.52
C VAL A 120 -18.72 2.17 10.22
N VAL A 121 -19.34 2.54 9.09
CA VAL A 121 -20.64 2.01 8.65
C VAL A 121 -20.57 0.50 8.42
N VAL A 122 -19.59 0.04 7.64
CA VAL A 122 -19.39 -1.39 7.37
C VAL A 122 -19.09 -2.13 8.67
N GLY A 123 -18.21 -1.60 9.54
CA GLY A 123 -17.90 -2.22 10.84
C GLY A 123 -19.14 -2.35 11.76
N ILE A 124 -20.01 -1.34 11.83
CA ILE A 124 -21.26 -1.44 12.62
C ILE A 124 -22.19 -2.51 12.05
N LEU A 125 -22.35 -2.56 10.73
CA LEU A 125 -23.18 -3.57 10.08
C LEU A 125 -22.59 -4.98 10.29
N SER A 126 -21.32 -5.17 10.07
CA SER A 126 -20.65 -6.46 10.30
C SER A 126 -20.67 -6.89 11.76
N GLY A 127 -20.64 -5.94 12.70
CA GLY A 127 -20.79 -6.24 14.12
C GLY A 127 -22.14 -6.84 14.52
N LEU A 128 -23.19 -6.65 13.72
CA LEU A 128 -24.50 -7.30 13.91
C LEU A 128 -24.50 -8.76 13.43
N GLU A 129 -23.59 -9.19 12.55
CA GLU A 129 -23.63 -10.50 11.88
C GLU A 129 -23.47 -11.66 12.87
N ILE A 130 -22.48 -11.61 13.76
CA ILE A 130 -22.17 -12.71 14.69
C ILE A 130 -23.37 -13.01 15.62
N PRO A 131 -23.98 -12.04 16.30
CA PRO A 131 -25.18 -12.29 17.09
C PRO A 131 -26.33 -12.87 16.27
N PHE A 132 -26.63 -12.32 15.09
CA PHE A 132 -27.68 -12.85 14.21
C PHE A 132 -27.42 -14.31 13.79
N LEU A 133 -26.20 -14.62 13.40
CA LEU A 133 -25.83 -15.98 12.96
C LEU A 133 -25.87 -16.98 14.10
N THR A 134 -25.54 -16.53 15.32
CA THR A 134 -25.64 -17.35 16.52
C THR A 134 -27.10 -17.71 16.79
N ASP A 135 -27.99 -16.75 16.84
CA ASP A 135 -29.42 -16.96 17.08
C ASP A 135 -30.07 -17.80 15.96
N LEU A 136 -29.68 -17.56 14.69
CA LEU A 136 -30.12 -18.41 13.57
C LEU A 136 -29.61 -19.85 13.69
N ALA A 137 -28.38 -20.07 14.17
CA ALA A 137 -27.84 -21.41 14.37
C ALA A 137 -28.55 -22.15 15.51
N ASP A 138 -28.88 -21.45 16.60
CA ASP A 138 -29.63 -21.98 17.74
C ASP A 138 -31.08 -22.32 17.37
N ALA A 139 -31.74 -21.48 16.56
CA ALA A 139 -33.11 -21.71 16.09
C ALA A 139 -33.28 -22.95 15.17
N GLU A 140 -32.20 -23.49 14.57
CA GLU A 140 -32.25 -24.67 13.71
C GLU A 140 -32.03 -26.00 14.49
N GLY A 141 -31.84 -25.96 15.83
CA GLY A 141 -31.80 -27.12 16.73
C GLY A 141 -30.62 -28.08 16.55
N ASP A 142 -30.58 -29.10 17.38
CA ASP A 142 -29.56 -30.15 17.40
C ASP A 142 -29.62 -31.10 16.17
N ALA A 143 -29.29 -30.61 15.00
CA ALA A 143 -29.04 -31.48 13.87
C ALA A 143 -27.55 -31.83 13.83
N ASP A 144 -27.29 -33.12 14.00
CA ASP A 144 -26.02 -33.85 13.99
C ASP A 144 -24.85 -33.08 13.33
N LEU A 145 -23.81 -32.81 14.09
CA LEU A 145 -22.52 -32.17 13.72
C LEU A 145 -21.78 -32.83 12.54
N GLY A 146 -22.47 -33.65 11.74
CA GLY A 146 -21.91 -34.38 10.61
C GLY A 146 -21.30 -33.51 9.48
N ALA A 147 -21.76 -32.26 9.33
CA ALA A 147 -21.21 -31.35 8.31
C ALA A 147 -19.92 -30.62 8.76
N VAL A 148 -19.65 -30.56 10.06
CA VAL A 148 -18.34 -30.18 10.63
C VAL A 148 -17.28 -31.24 10.35
N ALA A 149 -17.65 -32.37 9.71
CA ALA A 149 -16.73 -33.47 9.40
C ALA A 149 -15.64 -33.12 8.38
N VAL A 150 -15.77 -32.06 7.57
CA VAL A 150 -14.66 -31.60 6.71
C VAL A 150 -13.62 -30.83 7.56
N VAL A 151 -14.05 -29.97 8.46
CA VAL A 151 -13.20 -29.38 9.50
C VAL A 151 -12.82 -30.46 10.54
N GLY A 152 -13.70 -31.42 10.81
CA GLY A 152 -13.49 -32.56 11.70
C GLY A 152 -12.52 -33.64 11.18
N SER A 153 -12.26 -33.74 9.87
CA SER A 153 -11.24 -34.66 9.34
C SER A 153 -9.81 -34.08 9.48
N LEU A 154 -9.66 -32.79 9.34
CA LEU A 154 -8.48 -32.01 9.76
C LEU A 154 -8.37 -32.00 11.31
N GLY A 155 -9.51 -32.05 12.02
CA GLY A 155 -9.60 -31.90 13.47
C GLY A 155 -9.32 -33.13 14.33
N ARG A 156 -9.22 -34.35 13.82
CA ARG A 156 -8.92 -35.53 14.67
C ARG A 156 -7.47 -35.58 15.11
N GLY A 157 -6.55 -35.12 14.29
CA GLY A 157 -5.13 -34.97 14.67
C GLY A 157 -4.93 -33.73 15.56
N SER A 158 -5.54 -32.59 15.19
CA SER A 158 -5.44 -31.32 15.91
C SER A 158 -6.17 -31.33 17.26
N ARG A 159 -7.30 -32.03 17.40
CA ARG A 159 -7.98 -32.21 18.71
C ARG A 159 -7.13 -32.98 19.72
N ARG A 160 -6.35 -33.97 19.31
CA ARG A 160 -5.39 -34.67 20.18
C ARG A 160 -4.22 -33.76 20.57
N LEU A 161 -3.72 -32.96 19.63
CA LEU A 161 -2.64 -32.01 19.87
C LEU A 161 -3.12 -30.81 20.73
N ALA A 162 -4.33 -30.28 20.46
CA ALA A 162 -4.93 -29.23 21.25
C ALA A 162 -5.27 -29.68 22.68
N ARG A 163 -5.85 -30.88 22.85
CA ARG A 163 -6.08 -31.45 24.19
C ARG A 163 -4.75 -31.73 24.92
N GLY A 164 -3.71 -32.15 24.21
CA GLY A 164 -2.39 -32.37 24.80
C GLY A 164 -1.74 -31.06 25.25
N LEU A 165 -1.82 -30.01 24.43
CA LEU A 165 -1.31 -28.68 24.74
C LEU A 165 -2.14 -27.96 25.84
N LEU A 166 -3.47 -28.01 25.74
CA LEU A 166 -4.36 -27.43 26.75
C LEU A 166 -4.29 -28.15 28.09
N GLY A 167 -4.12 -29.51 28.07
CA GLY A 167 -3.90 -30.30 29.29
C GLY A 167 -2.55 -30.05 29.95
N LEU A 168 -1.56 -29.50 29.23
CA LEU A 168 -0.29 -29.05 29.78
C LEU A 168 -0.38 -27.64 30.44
N LEU A 169 -1.28 -26.81 29.96
CA LEU A 169 -1.40 -25.41 30.38
C LEU A 169 -2.57 -25.19 31.36
N PHE A 170 -3.63 -25.98 31.25
CA PHE A 170 -4.85 -25.82 32.04
C PHE A 170 -5.33 -27.16 32.61
N ARG A 171 -5.96 -27.09 33.80
CA ARG A 171 -6.61 -28.25 34.40
C ARG A 171 -7.95 -28.48 33.67
N ILE A 172 -8.03 -29.49 32.81
CA ILE A 172 -9.26 -29.84 32.09
C ILE A 172 -10.16 -30.63 33.05
N SER A 173 -11.35 -30.09 33.37
CA SER A 173 -12.35 -30.79 34.16
C SER A 173 -13.12 -31.80 33.29
N GLU A 174 -13.26 -33.04 33.76
CA GLU A 174 -14.26 -34.00 33.25
C GLU A 174 -15.58 -33.74 34.01
N ALA A 175 -16.38 -32.76 33.58
CA ALA A 175 -17.68 -32.50 34.16
C ALA A 175 -18.73 -33.45 33.53
N GLY A 176 -19.49 -34.13 34.34
CA GLY A 176 -20.69 -34.87 33.94
C GLY A 176 -21.86 -33.85 33.89
N GLU A 177 -22.49 -33.75 32.75
CA GLU A 177 -23.55 -32.81 32.41
C GLU A 177 -24.86 -33.13 33.12
N THR A 178 -25.49 -32.12 33.75
CA THR A 178 -26.91 -32.15 34.16
C THR A 178 -27.79 -31.66 33.01
N PRO A 179 -29.14 -31.96 32.96
CA PRO A 179 -29.99 -31.55 31.83
C PRO A 179 -30.16 -30.04 31.64
N GLU A 180 -30.00 -29.21 32.68
CA GLU A 180 -29.99 -27.74 32.59
C GLU A 180 -28.64 -27.23 32.03
N GLU A 181 -27.53 -27.90 32.37
CA GLU A 181 -26.21 -27.61 31.83
C GLU A 181 -26.08 -28.03 30.34
N ALA A 182 -26.90 -28.96 29.85
CA ALA A 182 -26.92 -29.38 28.45
C ALA A 182 -27.54 -28.32 27.52
N ASP A 183 -28.52 -27.53 27.99
CA ASP A 183 -29.12 -26.44 27.19
C ASP A 183 -28.20 -25.21 27.13
N GLU A 184 -27.55 -24.85 28.26
CA GLU A 184 -26.51 -23.81 28.28
C GLU A 184 -25.28 -24.25 27.49
N ALA A 185 -24.88 -25.53 27.57
CA ALA A 185 -23.77 -26.09 26.78
C ALA A 185 -24.10 -26.14 25.26
N GLY A 186 -25.38 -26.26 24.89
CA GLY A 186 -25.86 -26.18 23.52
C GLY A 186 -25.66 -24.77 22.91
N GLN A 187 -26.08 -23.73 23.64
CA GLN A 187 -25.91 -22.32 23.25
C GLN A 187 -24.42 -21.93 23.22
N GLU A 188 -23.63 -22.29 24.22
CA GLU A 188 -22.18 -22.07 24.22
C GLU A 188 -21.51 -22.82 23.06
N GLY A 189 -22.02 -23.99 22.66
CA GLY A 189 -21.53 -24.78 21.55
C GLY A 189 -21.77 -24.12 20.20
N SER A 190 -22.94 -23.49 19.99
CA SER A 190 -23.27 -22.77 18.76
C SER A 190 -22.45 -21.50 18.61
N PHE A 191 -22.36 -20.70 19.64
CA PHE A 191 -21.53 -19.48 19.67
C PHE A 191 -20.06 -19.79 19.35
N SER A 192 -19.48 -20.79 20.02
CA SER A 192 -18.09 -21.18 19.78
C SER A 192 -17.86 -21.67 18.35
N ALA A 193 -18.85 -22.35 17.74
CA ALA A 193 -18.76 -22.82 16.37
C ALA A 193 -18.90 -21.67 15.35
N ILE A 194 -19.82 -20.74 15.58
CA ILE A 194 -19.98 -19.51 14.77
C ILE A 194 -18.69 -18.69 14.82
N LEU A 195 -18.17 -18.41 16.03
CA LEU A 195 -16.92 -17.67 16.19
C LEU A 195 -15.72 -18.37 15.51
N GLY A 196 -15.67 -19.70 15.57
CA GLY A 196 -14.64 -20.47 14.89
C GLY A 196 -14.73 -20.38 13.36
N MET A 197 -15.94 -20.36 12.81
CA MET A 197 -16.18 -20.17 11.37
C MET A 197 -15.89 -18.73 10.93
N ASP A 198 -16.19 -17.75 11.77
CA ASP A 198 -15.88 -16.34 11.58
C ASP A 198 -14.36 -16.12 11.46
N TYR A 199 -13.59 -16.61 12.42
CA TYR A 199 -12.12 -16.53 12.35
C TYR A 199 -11.52 -17.28 11.17
N LEU A 200 -12.11 -18.42 10.78
CA LEU A 200 -11.66 -19.15 9.60
C LEU A 200 -11.97 -18.36 8.31
N GLY A 201 -13.17 -17.79 8.21
CA GLY A 201 -13.57 -16.93 7.10
C GLY A 201 -12.65 -15.71 6.99
N SER A 202 -12.38 -15.05 8.11
CA SER A 202 -11.48 -13.91 8.18
C SER A 202 -10.04 -14.26 7.78
N LEU A 203 -9.49 -15.38 8.25
CA LEU A 203 -8.16 -15.83 7.85
C LEU A 203 -8.09 -16.11 6.34
N VAL A 204 -9.06 -16.85 5.80
CA VAL A 204 -9.11 -17.15 4.37
C VAL A 204 -9.32 -15.87 3.57
N GLY A 205 -10.15 -14.94 4.05
CA GLY A 205 -10.37 -13.63 3.44
C GLY A 205 -9.07 -12.83 3.33
N THR A 206 -8.35 -12.69 4.43
CA THR A 206 -7.07 -11.98 4.47
C THR A 206 -6.04 -12.58 3.50
N VAL A 207 -5.87 -13.91 3.54
CA VAL A 207 -4.92 -14.60 2.64
C VAL A 207 -5.34 -14.49 1.18
N THR A 208 -6.65 -14.64 0.89
CA THR A 208 -7.18 -14.53 -0.48
C THR A 208 -7.06 -13.09 -1.00
N TYR A 209 -7.30 -12.10 -0.15
CA TYR A 209 -7.11 -10.69 -0.51
C TYR A 209 -5.65 -10.43 -0.91
N ALA A 210 -4.72 -10.75 -0.04
CA ALA A 210 -3.31 -10.44 -0.27
C ALA A 210 -2.68 -11.20 -1.46
N LEU A 211 -3.09 -12.47 -1.69
CA LEU A 211 -2.45 -13.31 -2.70
C LEU A 211 -3.21 -13.38 -4.03
N VAL A 212 -4.50 -13.05 -4.04
CA VAL A 212 -5.36 -13.26 -5.21
C VAL A 212 -6.16 -12.01 -5.57
N LEU A 213 -6.99 -11.48 -4.66
CA LEU A 213 -7.92 -10.41 -5.02
C LEU A 213 -7.16 -9.12 -5.37
N TYR A 214 -6.30 -8.66 -4.48
CA TYR A 214 -5.55 -7.43 -4.70
C TYR A 214 -4.63 -7.51 -5.93
N PRO A 215 -3.76 -8.55 -6.08
CA PRO A 215 -2.87 -8.62 -7.24
C PRO A 215 -3.57 -8.91 -8.58
N SER A 216 -4.80 -9.48 -8.56
CA SER A 216 -5.47 -9.90 -9.80
C SER A 216 -6.63 -8.99 -10.21
N LEU A 217 -7.24 -8.31 -9.26
CA LEU A 217 -8.45 -7.51 -9.48
C LEU A 217 -8.28 -6.04 -9.08
N GLY A 218 -7.25 -5.71 -8.30
CA GLY A 218 -7.09 -4.38 -7.72
C GLY A 218 -8.15 -4.06 -6.64
N LEU A 219 -8.13 -2.83 -6.12
CA LEU A 219 -8.99 -2.39 -5.03
C LEU A 219 -10.47 -2.28 -5.46
N ILE A 220 -10.70 -1.72 -6.64
CA ILE A 220 -12.04 -1.36 -7.13
C ILE A 220 -12.86 -2.61 -7.44
N ALA A 221 -12.31 -3.51 -8.26
CA ALA A 221 -13.00 -4.74 -8.61
C ALA A 221 -13.21 -5.67 -7.41
N ALA A 222 -12.24 -5.72 -6.48
CA ALA A 222 -12.38 -6.49 -5.25
C ALA A 222 -13.63 -6.08 -4.46
N VAL A 223 -13.91 -4.79 -4.30
CA VAL A 223 -15.10 -4.29 -3.61
C VAL A 223 -16.41 -4.70 -4.29
N PHE A 224 -16.45 -4.68 -5.62
CA PHE A 224 -17.65 -5.15 -6.36
C PHE A 224 -17.85 -6.65 -6.19
N VAL A 225 -16.78 -7.44 -6.17
CA VAL A 225 -16.86 -8.90 -5.87
C VAL A 225 -17.42 -9.13 -4.47
N LEU A 226 -16.96 -8.37 -3.46
CA LEU A 226 -17.51 -8.45 -2.10
C LEU A 226 -18.98 -8.07 -2.05
N GLY A 227 -19.37 -7.00 -2.75
CA GLY A 227 -20.79 -6.62 -2.89
C GLY A 227 -21.65 -7.73 -3.46
N LEU A 228 -21.14 -8.47 -4.46
CA LEU A 228 -21.81 -9.63 -5.03
C LEU A 228 -21.89 -10.80 -4.05
N LEU A 229 -20.86 -11.04 -3.25
CA LEU A 229 -20.84 -12.11 -2.23
C LEU A 229 -21.86 -11.82 -1.12
N ASN A 230 -21.94 -10.59 -0.59
CA ASN A 230 -22.95 -10.19 0.38
C ASN A 230 -24.37 -10.25 -0.24
N ALA A 231 -24.55 -9.84 -1.49
CA ALA A 231 -25.82 -9.99 -2.18
C ALA A 231 -26.22 -11.47 -2.35
N ALA A 232 -25.26 -12.35 -2.63
CA ALA A 232 -25.49 -13.79 -2.70
C ALA A 232 -25.85 -14.37 -1.32
N ALA A 233 -25.20 -13.90 -0.23
CA ALA A 233 -25.55 -14.25 1.15
C ALA A 233 -26.98 -13.81 1.48
N ALA A 234 -27.35 -12.57 1.17
CA ALA A 234 -28.73 -12.08 1.31
C ALA A 234 -29.73 -12.97 0.55
N PHE A 235 -29.44 -13.30 -0.69
CA PHE A 235 -30.31 -14.15 -1.50
C PHE A 235 -30.42 -15.58 -0.94
N ALA A 236 -29.33 -16.14 -0.43
CA ALA A 236 -29.33 -17.44 0.23
C ALA A 236 -30.23 -17.44 1.48
N VAL A 237 -30.13 -16.41 2.32
CA VAL A 237 -31.03 -16.21 3.47
C VAL A 237 -32.50 -16.11 3.04
N TYR A 238 -32.78 -15.32 2.01
CA TYR A 238 -34.13 -15.21 1.49
C TYR A 238 -34.69 -16.58 1.03
N LEU A 239 -33.91 -17.35 0.27
CA LEU A 239 -34.33 -18.67 -0.20
C LEU A 239 -34.51 -19.67 0.94
N LEU A 240 -33.67 -19.61 1.96
CA LEU A 240 -33.69 -20.52 3.10
C LEU A 240 -34.95 -20.34 3.96
N TYR A 241 -35.41 -19.09 4.10
CA TYR A 241 -36.46 -18.74 5.07
C TYR A 241 -37.80 -18.30 4.42
N ARG A 242 -37.86 -18.04 3.11
CA ARG A 242 -39.12 -17.57 2.43
C ARG A 242 -40.31 -18.50 2.57
N ASP A 243 -40.07 -19.81 2.66
CA ASP A 243 -41.12 -20.84 2.67
C ASP A 243 -41.42 -21.35 4.11
N ARG A 244 -40.92 -20.65 5.15
CA ARG A 244 -41.31 -20.97 6.53
C ARG A 244 -42.79 -20.65 6.72
N PRO A 245 -43.63 -21.63 7.05
CA PRO A 245 -45.03 -21.35 7.40
C PRO A 245 -45.02 -20.41 8.62
N ALA A 246 -45.97 -19.46 8.63
CA ALA A 246 -46.21 -18.60 9.78
C ALA A 246 -46.38 -19.52 10.98
N ALA A 247 -45.46 -19.41 11.95
CA ALA A 247 -45.50 -20.22 13.15
C ALA A 247 -46.84 -20.00 13.89
N ASP A 248 -47.27 -21.04 14.63
CA ASP A 248 -48.45 -21.04 15.48
C ASP A 248 -48.57 -19.71 16.25
N PRO A 249 -49.73 -19.02 16.21
CA PRO A 249 -49.88 -17.73 16.88
C PRO A 249 -49.63 -17.73 18.39
N SER A 250 -49.40 -18.90 19.00
CA SER A 250 -49.06 -19.07 20.41
C SER A 250 -47.56 -19.00 20.72
N VAL A 251 -46.67 -19.03 19.70
CA VAL A 251 -45.23 -18.86 19.84
C VAL A 251 -44.82 -17.78 18.84
N GLY A 252 -44.51 -16.62 19.33
CA GLY A 252 -44.28 -15.41 18.53
C GLY A 252 -43.36 -15.57 17.32
N SER A 253 -43.72 -14.84 16.27
CA SER A 253 -42.99 -14.57 15.02
C SER A 253 -43.00 -15.63 13.93
N GLY A 254 -44.07 -15.63 13.11
CA GLY A 254 -43.97 -16.12 11.72
C GLY A 254 -43.22 -15.11 10.87
N VAL A 255 -42.17 -15.59 10.17
CA VAL A 255 -41.38 -14.76 9.24
C VAL A 255 -42.28 -14.35 8.07
N THR A 256 -42.73 -13.11 8.02
CA THR A 256 -43.41 -12.55 6.86
C THR A 256 -42.46 -11.61 6.13
N PHE A 257 -41.95 -12.05 4.97
CA PHE A 257 -41.24 -11.16 4.06
C PHE A 257 -42.24 -10.15 3.49
N GLY A 258 -42.44 -9.03 4.18
CA GLY A 258 -43.33 -7.95 3.82
C GLY A 258 -42.92 -7.22 2.54
N SER A 259 -43.73 -6.23 2.14
CA SER A 259 -43.46 -5.42 0.94
C SER A 259 -42.09 -4.74 0.95
N GLY A 260 -41.57 -4.36 2.12
CA GLY A 260 -40.25 -3.76 2.28
C GLY A 260 -39.11 -4.72 1.91
N VAL A 261 -39.18 -6.00 2.27
CA VAL A 261 -38.17 -7.00 1.91
C VAL A 261 -38.20 -7.28 0.39
N ARG A 262 -39.37 -7.27 -0.22
CA ARG A 262 -39.49 -7.41 -1.70
C ARG A 262 -38.86 -6.23 -2.42
N ALA A 263 -39.00 -5.02 -1.91
CA ALA A 263 -38.37 -3.84 -2.48
C ALA A 263 -36.84 -3.94 -2.36
N LEU A 264 -36.30 -4.35 -1.19
CA LEU A 264 -34.88 -4.58 -1.01
C LEU A 264 -34.33 -5.72 -1.87
N LEU A 265 -35.11 -6.76 -2.12
CA LEU A 265 -34.71 -7.81 -3.07
C LEU A 265 -34.51 -7.24 -4.49
N VAL A 266 -35.40 -6.34 -4.91
CA VAL A 266 -35.23 -5.65 -6.21
C VAL A 266 -33.98 -4.80 -6.20
N VAL A 267 -33.72 -4.04 -5.13
CA VAL A 267 -32.51 -3.25 -4.97
C VAL A 267 -31.26 -4.13 -5.02
N CYS A 268 -31.27 -5.27 -4.31
CA CYS A 268 -30.18 -6.23 -4.31
C CYS A 268 -29.89 -6.79 -5.73
N VAL A 269 -30.94 -7.13 -6.50
CA VAL A 269 -30.79 -7.60 -7.88
C VAL A 269 -30.26 -6.51 -8.79
N VAL A 270 -30.74 -5.27 -8.65
CA VAL A 270 -30.27 -4.13 -9.44
C VAL A 270 -28.80 -3.84 -9.12
N ALA A 271 -28.44 -3.80 -7.84
CA ALA A 271 -27.05 -3.60 -7.41
C ALA A 271 -26.13 -4.72 -7.93
N SER A 272 -26.55 -5.99 -7.78
CA SER A 272 -25.77 -7.14 -8.30
C SER A 272 -25.58 -7.06 -9.82
N THR A 273 -26.62 -6.61 -10.54
CA THR A 273 -26.51 -6.43 -11.99
C THR A 273 -25.54 -5.30 -12.34
N ALA A 274 -25.59 -4.20 -11.58
CA ALA A 274 -24.66 -3.08 -11.74
C ALA A 274 -23.22 -3.50 -11.44
N TYR A 275 -22.97 -4.25 -10.35
CA TYR A 275 -21.64 -4.75 -10.01
C TYR A 275 -21.09 -5.74 -11.04
N ALA A 276 -21.93 -6.69 -11.49
CA ALA A 276 -21.55 -7.60 -12.56
C ALA A 276 -21.29 -6.85 -13.88
N GLY A 277 -22.04 -5.79 -14.15
CA GLY A 277 -21.82 -4.91 -15.29
C GLY A 277 -20.51 -4.11 -15.14
N ALA A 278 -20.22 -3.59 -13.94
CA ALA A 278 -18.97 -2.90 -13.66
C ALA A 278 -17.76 -3.83 -13.83
N LEU A 279 -17.83 -5.05 -13.29
CA LEU A 279 -16.80 -6.07 -13.48
C LEU A 279 -16.64 -6.53 -14.94
N ALA A 280 -17.69 -6.47 -15.76
CA ALA A 280 -17.61 -6.80 -17.19
C ALA A 280 -16.92 -5.71 -18.02
N VAL A 281 -16.81 -4.50 -17.49
CA VAL A 281 -16.12 -3.34 -18.07
C VAL A 281 -15.08 -2.79 -17.11
N ASP A 282 -14.46 -3.68 -16.34
CA ASP A 282 -13.59 -3.39 -15.21
C ASP A 282 -12.50 -2.38 -15.54
N ASP A 283 -11.74 -2.63 -16.61
CA ASP A 283 -10.71 -1.73 -17.10
C ASP A 283 -11.19 -0.27 -17.28
N ARG A 284 -12.46 -0.09 -17.68
CA ARG A 284 -13.05 1.24 -17.86
C ARG A 284 -13.49 1.88 -16.54
N VAL A 285 -14.16 1.11 -15.68
CA VAL A 285 -14.64 1.61 -14.39
C VAL A 285 -13.45 1.97 -13.51
N GLU A 286 -12.45 1.13 -13.51
CA GLU A 286 -11.20 1.39 -12.79
C GLU A 286 -10.47 2.60 -13.37
N SER A 287 -10.31 2.67 -14.68
CA SER A 287 -9.70 3.81 -15.37
C SER A 287 -10.44 5.12 -15.05
N GLU A 288 -11.75 5.17 -15.15
CA GLU A 288 -12.55 6.39 -14.90
C GLU A 288 -12.46 6.84 -13.41
N LEU A 289 -12.59 5.91 -12.46
CA LEU A 289 -12.49 6.24 -11.04
C LEU A 289 -11.07 6.65 -10.65
N ARG A 290 -10.07 5.99 -11.21
CA ARG A 290 -8.66 6.30 -11.00
C ARG A 290 -8.31 7.65 -11.62
N THR A 291 -8.73 7.88 -12.87
CA THR A 291 -8.53 9.14 -13.57
C THR A 291 -9.10 10.29 -12.74
N LEU A 292 -10.36 10.19 -12.31
CA LEU A 292 -10.98 11.19 -11.44
C LEU A 292 -10.17 11.47 -10.16
N TYR A 293 -9.65 10.42 -9.53
CA TYR A 293 -8.91 10.57 -8.28
C TYR A 293 -7.48 11.08 -8.50
N LEU A 294 -6.75 10.46 -9.46
CA LEU A 294 -5.33 10.78 -9.66
C LEU A 294 -5.13 12.11 -10.38
N GLU A 295 -5.92 12.41 -11.41
CA GLU A 295 -5.80 13.66 -12.15
C GLU A 295 -6.07 14.85 -11.24
N GLU A 296 -7.20 14.84 -10.52
CA GLU A 296 -7.53 15.91 -9.58
C GLU A 296 -6.53 15.97 -8.40
N GLY A 297 -6.12 14.82 -7.86
CA GLY A 297 -5.16 14.77 -6.76
C GLY A 297 -3.78 15.30 -7.16
N ILE A 298 -3.31 15.00 -8.37
CA ILE A 298 -2.03 15.54 -8.86
C ILE A 298 -2.17 17.02 -9.21
N GLU A 299 -3.29 17.46 -9.79
CA GLU A 299 -3.54 18.88 -10.08
C GLU A 299 -3.55 19.74 -8.81
N ASP A 300 -4.09 19.20 -7.71
CA ASP A 300 -4.14 19.88 -6.40
C ASP A 300 -2.75 20.05 -5.75
N GLU A 301 -1.76 19.23 -6.12
CA GLU A 301 -0.37 19.42 -5.66
C GLU A 301 0.27 20.70 -6.22
N TYR A 302 -0.32 21.32 -7.25
CA TYR A 302 0.22 22.53 -7.88
C TYR A 302 -0.52 23.80 -7.45
N PRO A 303 0.20 24.89 -7.14
CA PRO A 303 -0.41 26.16 -6.74
C PRO A 303 -1.41 26.67 -7.77
N ASP A 304 -2.56 27.14 -7.29
CA ASP A 304 -3.63 27.73 -8.10
C ASP A 304 -4.17 26.80 -9.21
N ARG A 305 -3.94 25.48 -9.10
CA ARG A 305 -4.35 24.48 -10.11
C ARG A 305 -3.93 24.85 -11.55
N ASN A 306 -2.75 25.43 -11.70
CA ASN A 306 -2.23 25.85 -13.00
C ASN A 306 -1.60 24.68 -13.79
N MET A 307 -2.00 23.46 -13.50
CA MET A 307 -1.51 22.24 -14.15
C MET A 307 -2.70 21.44 -14.65
N ALA A 308 -2.68 21.06 -15.91
CA ALA A 308 -3.57 20.04 -16.45
C ALA A 308 -2.85 18.69 -16.42
N VAL A 309 -3.55 17.67 -15.96
CA VAL A 309 -3.02 16.32 -15.82
C VAL A 309 -3.86 15.33 -16.62
N SER A 310 -3.24 14.36 -17.25
CA SER A 310 -3.91 13.28 -17.97
C SER A 310 -3.15 11.97 -17.79
N ILE A 311 -3.82 10.96 -17.23
CA ILE A 311 -3.22 9.63 -17.03
C ILE A 311 -3.05 8.94 -18.39
N THR A 312 -1.84 8.52 -18.70
CA THR A 312 -1.50 7.89 -19.99
C THR A 312 -1.36 6.38 -19.88
N ASP A 313 -0.85 5.86 -18.77
CA ASP A 313 -0.74 4.42 -18.51
C ASP A 313 -0.70 4.12 -17.01
N HIS A 314 -1.04 2.89 -16.64
CA HIS A 314 -1.06 2.44 -15.26
C HIS A 314 -0.83 0.94 -15.16
N GLU A 315 -0.02 0.56 -14.18
CA GLU A 315 0.26 -0.83 -13.81
C GLU A 315 0.35 -0.94 -12.29
N THR A 316 -0.26 -1.93 -11.70
CA THR A 316 -0.10 -2.23 -10.26
C THR A 316 0.80 -3.43 -10.10
N THR A 317 1.87 -3.28 -9.34
CA THR A 317 2.78 -4.37 -8.99
C THR A 317 2.52 -4.85 -7.57
N ARG A 318 3.30 -5.82 -7.09
CA ARG A 318 3.23 -6.26 -5.69
C ARG A 318 3.78 -5.26 -4.69
N TYR A 319 4.53 -4.27 -5.17
CA TYR A 319 5.29 -3.34 -4.33
C TYR A 319 4.78 -1.92 -4.42
N GLN A 320 4.14 -1.56 -5.55
CA GLN A 320 3.78 -0.17 -5.80
C GLN A 320 2.75 -0.03 -6.92
N ASP A 321 2.06 1.07 -6.90
CA ASP A 321 1.18 1.52 -7.98
C ASP A 321 1.98 2.42 -8.93
N VAL A 322 2.05 2.03 -10.21
CA VAL A 322 2.86 2.69 -11.24
C VAL A 322 1.94 3.49 -12.14
N VAL A 323 2.07 4.79 -12.15
CA VAL A 323 1.24 5.70 -12.95
C VAL A 323 2.12 6.52 -13.87
N LEU A 324 1.88 6.45 -15.17
CA LEU A 324 2.39 7.41 -16.14
C LEU A 324 1.30 8.42 -16.46
N TYR A 325 1.67 9.69 -16.43
CA TYR A 325 0.75 10.77 -16.73
C TYR A 325 1.45 11.91 -17.46
N ASP A 326 0.71 12.57 -18.31
CA ASP A 326 1.14 13.81 -18.92
C ASP A 326 0.68 14.97 -18.06
N ARG A 327 1.56 15.95 -17.85
CA ARG A 327 1.22 17.24 -17.22
C ARG A 327 1.55 18.38 -18.16
N GLU A 328 0.71 19.42 -18.15
CA GLU A 328 0.89 20.63 -18.95
C GLU A 328 0.58 21.87 -18.12
N TRP A 329 1.49 22.85 -18.14
CA TRP A 329 1.29 24.11 -17.44
C TRP A 329 0.21 24.96 -18.12
N THR A 330 -0.84 25.31 -17.39
CA THR A 330 -1.99 26.10 -17.87
C THR A 330 -2.01 27.53 -17.33
N GLY A 331 -1.05 27.90 -16.47
CA GLY A 331 -0.99 29.19 -15.81
C GLY A 331 -0.76 30.32 -16.80
N SER A 332 -1.53 31.41 -16.67
CA SER A 332 -1.41 32.60 -17.52
C SER A 332 -0.55 33.68 -16.84
N GLY A 333 0.49 34.18 -17.54
CA GLY A 333 1.21 35.40 -17.19
C GLY A 333 2.46 35.26 -16.33
N ALA A 334 2.84 34.06 -15.88
CA ALA A 334 4.15 33.80 -15.29
C ALA A 334 5.00 32.99 -16.28
N THR A 335 6.33 33.11 -16.19
CA THR A 335 7.23 32.16 -16.86
C THR A 335 6.97 30.78 -16.29
N SER A 336 6.60 29.83 -17.13
CA SER A 336 6.39 28.45 -16.71
C SER A 336 7.66 27.92 -16.03
N PRO A 337 7.56 27.25 -14.87
CA PRO A 337 8.68 26.52 -14.31
C PRO A 337 8.89 25.15 -15.00
N PHE A 338 8.04 24.82 -15.96
CA PHE A 338 7.99 23.55 -16.70
C PHE A 338 8.18 23.82 -18.20
N PRO A 339 8.51 22.77 -19.01
CA PRO A 339 8.62 22.87 -20.46
C PRO A 339 7.33 23.40 -21.12
N ASP A 340 7.44 23.96 -22.30
CA ASP A 340 6.28 24.32 -23.12
C ASP A 340 5.59 23.05 -23.64
N GLY A 341 4.31 22.92 -23.35
CA GLY A 341 3.47 21.76 -23.73
C GLY A 341 3.52 20.62 -22.72
N PRO A 342 2.86 19.47 -23.04
CA PRO A 342 2.78 18.34 -22.14
C PRO A 342 4.11 17.62 -22.01
N GLU A 343 4.45 17.18 -20.80
CA GLU A 343 5.54 16.26 -20.52
C GLU A 343 5.05 15.03 -19.74
N THR A 344 5.63 13.86 -20.04
CA THR A 344 5.28 12.64 -19.35
C THR A 344 6.08 12.48 -18.06
N CYS A 345 5.39 12.14 -16.98
CA CYS A 345 5.95 11.88 -15.66
C CYS A 345 5.61 10.48 -15.17
N LEU A 346 6.50 9.92 -14.36
CA LEU A 346 6.30 8.69 -13.59
C LEU A 346 5.96 9.04 -12.14
N ARG A 347 4.89 8.42 -11.64
CA ARG A 347 4.53 8.42 -10.22
C ARG A 347 4.52 6.98 -9.72
N LEU A 348 5.12 6.74 -8.57
CA LEU A 348 5.06 5.49 -7.84
C LEU A 348 4.32 5.76 -6.53
N ASP A 349 3.20 5.07 -6.31
CA ASP A 349 2.26 5.35 -5.23
C ASP A 349 1.86 6.84 -5.19
N ALA A 350 2.12 7.51 -4.07
CA ALA A 350 1.84 8.94 -3.90
C ALA A 350 3.01 9.86 -4.31
N ALA A 351 4.06 9.37 -4.97
CA ALA A 351 5.28 10.11 -5.20
C ALA A 351 5.66 10.23 -6.68
N ILE A 352 5.82 11.47 -7.17
CA ILE A 352 6.50 11.71 -8.45
C ILE A 352 7.95 11.23 -8.33
N GLN A 353 8.40 10.43 -9.31
CA GLN A 353 9.75 9.88 -9.33
C GLN A 353 10.62 10.53 -10.39
N LEU A 354 10.09 10.72 -11.59
CA LEU A 354 10.81 11.38 -12.68
C LEU A 354 9.84 11.96 -13.73
N CYS A 355 10.29 12.99 -14.44
CA CYS A 355 9.62 13.53 -15.62
C CYS A 355 10.63 13.71 -16.74
N GLU A 356 10.15 13.81 -17.99
CA GLU A 356 10.99 14.03 -19.17
C GLU A 356 11.96 15.20 -19.00
N SER A 357 11.54 16.26 -18.34
CA SER A 357 12.34 17.48 -18.16
C SER A 357 13.56 17.32 -17.25
N TRP A 358 13.60 16.30 -16.39
CA TRP A 358 14.70 16.14 -15.42
C TRP A 358 15.25 14.71 -15.27
N VAL A 359 14.71 13.73 -15.99
CA VAL A 359 15.19 12.35 -15.96
C VAL A 359 16.69 12.26 -16.27
N GLU A 360 17.18 12.98 -17.28
CA GLU A 360 18.60 12.96 -17.64
C GLU A 360 19.46 13.63 -16.58
N SER A 361 19.05 14.82 -16.09
CA SER A 361 19.83 15.52 -15.07
C SER A 361 19.93 14.75 -13.77
N TYR A 362 18.85 14.05 -13.37
CA TYR A 362 18.86 13.16 -12.20
C TYR A 362 19.93 12.08 -12.35
N HIS A 363 19.96 11.37 -13.48
CA HIS A 363 20.88 10.25 -13.71
C HIS A 363 22.33 10.73 -13.88
N HIS A 364 22.56 11.90 -14.48
CA HIS A 364 23.86 12.55 -14.44
C HIS A 364 24.31 12.84 -13.00
N GLY A 365 23.39 13.35 -12.17
CA GLY A 365 23.67 13.56 -10.75
C GLY A 365 23.97 12.26 -10.00
N LEU A 366 23.20 11.21 -10.26
CA LEU A 366 23.35 9.92 -9.59
C LEU A 366 24.62 9.15 -10.01
N VAL A 367 25.02 9.21 -11.28
CA VAL A 367 26.09 8.36 -11.85
C VAL A 367 27.32 9.17 -12.25
N ASP A 368 27.20 10.18 -13.11
CA ASP A 368 28.37 10.85 -13.71
C ASP A 368 29.14 11.71 -12.71
N VAL A 369 28.43 12.39 -11.79
CA VAL A 369 29.09 13.17 -10.75
C VAL A 369 29.89 12.29 -9.80
N PRO A 370 29.33 11.19 -9.26
CA PRO A 370 30.12 10.24 -8.45
C PRO A 370 31.27 9.59 -9.18
N ALA A 371 31.14 9.30 -10.47
CA ALA A 371 32.21 8.74 -11.28
C ALA A 371 33.45 9.65 -11.38
N ALA A 372 33.28 10.93 -11.11
CA ALA A 372 34.37 11.92 -11.14
C ALA A 372 35.11 12.10 -9.80
N PHE A 373 34.74 11.37 -8.74
CA PHE A 373 35.55 11.35 -7.53
C PHE A 373 36.73 10.39 -7.67
N GLU A 374 37.90 10.80 -7.17
CA GLU A 374 39.06 9.89 -7.10
C GLU A 374 38.83 8.76 -6.06
N PRO A 375 39.29 7.53 -6.28
CA PRO A 375 40.04 7.07 -7.46
C PRO A 375 39.15 6.58 -8.63
N LEU A 376 37.82 6.74 -8.56
CA LEU A 376 36.89 6.30 -9.61
C LEU A 376 37.14 7.04 -10.93
N ALA A 377 37.46 8.33 -10.84
CA ALA A 377 37.74 9.22 -11.96
C ALA A 377 38.87 8.71 -12.87
N ASP A 378 39.94 8.15 -12.29
CA ASP A 378 41.10 7.61 -13.03
C ASP A 378 40.72 6.50 -14.02
N ARG A 379 39.64 5.76 -13.75
CA ARG A 379 39.20 4.61 -14.53
C ARG A 379 37.85 4.84 -15.20
N ASN A 380 37.20 5.94 -14.94
CA ASN A 380 35.86 6.23 -15.41
C ASN A 380 34.90 5.06 -15.10
N LEU A 381 34.94 4.53 -13.89
CA LEU A 381 34.27 3.32 -13.39
C LEU A 381 34.60 2.02 -14.17
N SER A 382 35.45 2.05 -15.18
CA SER A 382 35.77 0.85 -15.97
C SER A 382 36.53 -0.17 -15.11
N GLY A 383 35.89 -1.31 -14.86
CA GLY A 383 36.37 -2.37 -13.98
C GLY A 383 36.04 -2.20 -12.51
N ASP A 384 35.46 -1.07 -12.12
CA ASP A 384 34.95 -0.88 -10.77
C ASP A 384 33.64 -1.66 -10.56
N ARG A 385 33.40 -2.06 -9.33
CA ARG A 385 32.14 -2.73 -8.93
C ARG A 385 31.18 -1.71 -8.35
N VAL A 386 30.03 -1.63 -8.99
CA VAL A 386 28.94 -0.74 -8.57
C VAL A 386 27.77 -1.58 -8.06
N LEU A 387 27.28 -1.23 -6.87
CA LEU A 387 26.00 -1.71 -6.39
C LEU A 387 24.95 -0.65 -6.66
N LEU A 388 23.94 -0.99 -7.44
CA LEU A 388 22.76 -0.18 -7.68
C LEU A 388 21.59 -0.77 -6.87
N LEU A 389 21.14 -0.07 -5.83
CA LEU A 389 19.96 -0.42 -5.05
C LEU A 389 18.76 0.34 -5.59
N GLY A 390 17.78 -0.37 -6.14
CA GLY A 390 16.73 0.16 -7.00
C GLY A 390 17.10 0.09 -8.47
N GLY A 391 16.64 1.07 -9.26
CA GLY A 391 16.95 1.17 -10.71
C GLY A 391 16.13 0.22 -11.58
N GLY A 392 14.93 -0.19 -11.12
CA GLY A 392 14.04 -1.08 -11.87
C GLY A 392 13.55 -0.52 -13.21
N ASP A 393 13.77 0.75 -13.48
CA ASP A 393 13.54 1.42 -14.76
C ASP A 393 14.68 1.25 -15.78
N TRP A 394 15.83 0.67 -15.36
CA TRP A 394 17.05 0.41 -16.15
C TRP A 394 17.83 1.66 -16.60
N ILE A 395 17.39 2.86 -16.23
CA ILE A 395 18.00 4.10 -16.72
C ILE A 395 19.37 4.31 -16.07
N ALA A 396 19.49 4.18 -14.74
CA ALA A 396 20.79 4.24 -14.07
C ALA A 396 21.76 3.16 -14.59
N ALA A 397 21.26 1.97 -14.92
CA ALA A 397 22.06 0.90 -15.52
C ALA A 397 22.61 1.28 -16.92
N ASN A 398 21.87 2.09 -17.70
CA ASN A 398 22.34 2.63 -18.97
C ASN A 398 23.55 3.55 -18.79
N TYR A 399 23.47 4.49 -17.85
CA TYR A 399 24.60 5.38 -17.53
C TYR A 399 25.82 4.60 -17.04
N LEU A 400 25.63 3.61 -16.16
CA LEU A 400 26.71 2.74 -15.68
C LEU A 400 27.33 1.89 -16.79
N ARG A 401 26.55 1.45 -17.79
CA ARG A 401 27.04 0.77 -18.98
C ARG A 401 27.99 1.66 -19.77
N ASP A 402 27.64 2.93 -19.94
CA ASP A 402 28.44 3.89 -20.70
C ASP A 402 29.80 4.16 -20.05
N HIS A 403 29.88 4.02 -18.73
CA HIS A 403 31.12 4.05 -17.96
C HIS A 403 31.88 2.69 -17.96
N GLY A 404 31.28 1.61 -18.42
CA GLY A 404 31.90 0.28 -18.43
C GLY A 404 32.01 -0.39 -17.06
N ALA A 405 31.16 -0.01 -16.10
CA ALA A 405 31.13 -0.54 -14.75
C ALA A 405 30.67 -2.01 -14.69
N THR A 406 31.11 -2.75 -13.66
CA THR A 406 30.51 -4.05 -13.32
C THR A 406 29.41 -3.83 -12.28
N VAL A 407 28.16 -4.10 -12.64
CA VAL A 407 26.97 -3.69 -11.89
C VAL A 407 26.27 -4.88 -11.26
N ASP A 408 26.08 -4.84 -9.95
CA ASP A 408 25.08 -5.63 -9.24
C ASP A 408 23.87 -4.72 -8.98
N MET A 409 22.77 -4.93 -9.69
CA MET A 409 21.52 -4.20 -9.48
C MET A 409 20.58 -5.02 -8.60
N VAL A 410 20.05 -4.41 -7.56
CA VAL A 410 19.18 -5.08 -6.57
C VAL A 410 17.86 -4.34 -6.48
N ASP A 411 16.80 -4.99 -6.98
CA ASP A 411 15.47 -4.44 -7.00
C ASP A 411 14.45 -5.59 -6.85
N PRO A 412 13.53 -5.56 -5.89
CA PRO A 412 12.59 -6.65 -5.64
C PRO A 412 11.47 -6.71 -6.68
N ASP A 413 11.14 -5.59 -7.32
CA ASP A 413 9.96 -5.46 -8.17
C ASP A 413 10.18 -5.98 -9.60
N ARG A 414 9.96 -7.29 -9.77
CA ARG A 414 10.07 -7.93 -11.07
C ARG A 414 9.01 -7.45 -12.08
N GLU A 415 7.84 -7.05 -11.58
CA GLU A 415 6.72 -6.63 -12.41
C GLU A 415 7.01 -5.24 -12.98
N PHE A 416 7.49 -4.32 -12.16
CA PHE A 416 7.99 -3.01 -12.59
C PHE A 416 9.14 -3.13 -13.60
N GLN A 417 10.15 -3.97 -13.32
CA GLN A 417 11.25 -4.22 -14.26
C GLN A 417 10.79 -4.75 -15.63
N ARG A 418 9.70 -5.52 -15.68
CA ARG A 418 9.12 -5.99 -16.95
C ARG A 418 8.36 -4.88 -17.65
N TYR A 419 7.55 -4.14 -16.91
CA TYR A 419 6.78 -3.02 -17.41
C TYR A 419 7.70 -1.97 -18.06
N THR A 420 8.69 -1.48 -17.32
CA THR A 420 9.63 -0.44 -17.79
C THR A 420 10.45 -0.88 -18.98
N LYS A 421 10.85 -2.16 -19.02
CA LYS A 421 11.60 -2.75 -20.13
C LYS A 421 10.87 -2.64 -21.46
N ASP A 422 9.56 -2.84 -21.49
CA ASP A 422 8.78 -2.94 -22.71
C ASP A 422 8.00 -1.63 -23.00
N HIS A 423 7.90 -0.69 -22.04
CA HIS A 423 7.16 0.54 -22.21
C HIS A 423 7.96 1.62 -22.99
N PRO A 424 7.37 2.28 -24.03
CA PRO A 424 8.06 3.22 -24.91
C PRO A 424 8.68 4.43 -24.20
N PHE A 425 8.09 4.89 -23.09
CA PHE A 425 8.64 5.98 -22.29
C PHE A 425 10.04 5.66 -21.81
N PHE A 426 10.22 4.53 -21.12
CA PHE A 426 11.49 4.12 -20.53
C PHE A 426 12.51 3.68 -21.57
N GLN A 427 12.07 3.06 -22.68
CA GLN A 427 12.95 2.62 -23.78
C GLN A 427 13.78 3.77 -24.37
N ARG A 428 13.27 5.00 -24.32
CA ARG A 428 14.00 6.19 -24.79
C ARG A 428 15.25 6.48 -23.94
N TYR A 429 15.25 6.07 -22.68
CA TYR A 429 16.30 6.42 -21.71
C TYR A 429 17.18 5.24 -21.33
N HIS A 430 16.65 4.02 -21.28
CA HIS A 430 17.45 2.87 -20.85
C HIS A 430 18.22 2.17 -22.00
N ASP A 431 17.88 2.42 -23.25
CA ASP A 431 18.59 1.92 -24.44
C ASP A 431 19.02 0.43 -24.32
N ASP A 432 18.07 -0.45 -23.98
CA ASP A 432 18.29 -1.90 -23.78
C ASP A 432 19.37 -2.25 -22.71
N ALA A 433 19.65 -1.37 -21.74
CA ALA A 433 20.67 -1.60 -20.70
C ALA A 433 20.48 -2.90 -19.91
N TYR A 434 19.26 -3.44 -19.83
CA TYR A 434 19.00 -4.76 -19.24
C TYR A 434 19.73 -5.93 -19.95
N ARG A 435 20.33 -5.69 -21.12
CA ARG A 435 21.16 -6.66 -21.85
C ARG A 435 22.65 -6.47 -21.64
N TYR A 436 23.04 -5.49 -20.81
CA TYR A 436 24.43 -5.22 -20.53
C TYR A 436 25.12 -6.45 -19.94
N GLU A 437 26.24 -6.89 -20.55
CA GLU A 437 26.92 -8.13 -20.19
C GLU A 437 27.53 -8.12 -18.78
N ASN A 438 27.89 -6.94 -18.26
CA ASN A 438 28.44 -6.76 -16.92
C ASN A 438 27.37 -6.36 -15.88
N LEU A 439 26.07 -6.49 -16.20
CA LEU A 439 24.94 -6.27 -15.31
C LEU A 439 24.44 -7.59 -14.74
N THR A 440 24.43 -7.71 -13.42
CA THR A 440 23.78 -8.83 -12.71
C THR A 440 22.58 -8.29 -11.93
N VAL A 441 21.40 -8.86 -12.17
CA VAL A 441 20.14 -8.43 -11.50
C VAL A 441 19.78 -9.40 -10.39
N HIS A 442 19.67 -8.87 -9.18
CA HIS A 442 19.24 -9.57 -7.97
C HIS A 442 17.82 -9.11 -7.60
N ARG A 443 16.84 -10.04 -7.64
CA ARG A 443 15.42 -9.74 -7.38
C ARG A 443 15.09 -10.03 -5.95
N GLN A 444 15.51 -9.15 -5.07
CA GLN A 444 15.27 -9.23 -3.63
C GLN A 444 15.37 -7.85 -2.99
N ASP A 445 14.93 -7.73 -1.76
CA ASP A 445 15.07 -6.51 -0.96
C ASP A 445 16.54 -6.13 -0.77
N GLY A 446 16.83 -4.81 -0.89
CA GLY A 446 18.20 -4.29 -0.83
C GLY A 446 18.88 -4.52 0.52
N TYR A 447 18.13 -4.43 1.62
CA TYR A 447 18.65 -4.69 2.95
C TYR A 447 18.95 -6.18 3.17
N ALA A 448 18.08 -7.06 2.66
CA ALA A 448 18.31 -8.49 2.69
C ALA A 448 19.55 -8.88 1.86
N TYR A 449 19.71 -8.31 0.66
CA TYR A 449 20.88 -8.53 -0.18
C TYR A 449 22.19 -8.17 0.54
N LEU A 450 22.26 -6.98 1.13
CA LEU A 450 23.45 -6.52 1.88
C LEU A 450 23.79 -7.42 3.07
N ARG A 451 22.81 -8.09 3.68
CA ARG A 451 23.05 -9.05 4.76
C ARG A 451 23.59 -10.40 4.30
N GLU A 452 23.37 -10.76 3.05
CA GLU A 452 23.72 -12.08 2.49
C GLU A 452 24.99 -12.04 1.64
N THR A 453 25.31 -10.90 1.03
CA THR A 453 26.50 -10.75 0.19
C THR A 453 27.77 -10.54 1.02
N GLU A 454 28.88 -11.06 0.53
CA GLU A 454 30.23 -10.76 1.06
C GLU A 454 31.02 -9.82 0.12
N ARG A 455 30.36 -9.32 -0.94
CA ARG A 455 31.02 -8.47 -1.95
C ARG A 455 31.27 -7.08 -1.38
N GLN A 456 32.36 -6.47 -1.86
CA GLN A 456 32.63 -5.05 -1.63
C GLN A 456 32.53 -4.30 -2.95
N TYR A 457 32.13 -3.03 -2.85
CA TYR A 457 31.82 -2.15 -3.95
C TYR A 457 32.63 -0.87 -3.86
N ASP A 458 33.07 -0.40 -5.02
CA ASP A 458 33.78 0.87 -5.15
C ASP A 458 32.77 2.04 -5.13
N LEU A 459 31.54 1.78 -5.60
CA LEU A 459 30.45 2.73 -5.59
C LEU A 459 29.13 2.03 -5.24
N VAL A 460 28.37 2.61 -4.33
CA VAL A 460 26.99 2.19 -4.00
C VAL A 460 26.04 3.33 -4.33
N LEU A 461 25.13 3.09 -5.26
CA LEU A 461 24.10 4.04 -5.67
C LEU A 461 22.76 3.64 -5.05
N LEU A 462 22.13 4.56 -4.34
CA LEU A 462 20.82 4.39 -3.71
C LEU A 462 19.78 5.10 -4.57
N ASP A 463 19.26 4.38 -5.57
CA ASP A 463 18.19 4.82 -6.46
C ASP A 463 16.84 4.30 -5.92
N LEU A 464 16.54 4.73 -4.71
CA LEU A 464 15.40 4.27 -3.92
C LEU A 464 14.30 5.33 -3.92
N PRO A 465 13.03 4.92 -3.85
CA PRO A 465 11.93 5.88 -3.66
C PRO A 465 12.11 6.62 -2.34
N GLY A 466 11.59 7.85 -2.26
CA GLY A 466 11.63 8.63 -1.03
C GLY A 466 10.93 7.94 0.13
N ALA A 467 11.40 8.17 1.36
CA ALA A 467 10.78 7.64 2.58
C ALA A 467 9.43 8.33 2.81
N ARG A 468 8.37 7.85 2.16
CA ARG A 468 7.00 8.38 2.31
C ARG A 468 6.07 7.44 3.08
N SER A 469 6.52 6.22 3.33
CA SER A 469 5.78 5.21 4.09
C SER A 469 6.67 4.52 5.11
N ASP A 470 6.06 3.92 6.11
CA ASP A 470 6.75 3.13 7.13
C ASP A 470 7.51 1.94 6.53
N ASP A 471 7.01 1.39 5.44
CA ASP A 471 7.60 0.23 4.78
C ASP A 471 9.01 0.51 4.24
N LEU A 472 9.27 1.76 3.87
CA LEU A 472 10.58 2.18 3.36
C LEU A 472 11.54 2.62 4.45
N LEU A 473 11.08 2.85 5.71
CA LEU A 473 11.94 3.36 6.79
C LEU A 473 13.13 2.46 7.09
N HIS A 474 13.03 1.16 6.85
CA HIS A 474 14.15 0.23 7.06
C HIS A 474 15.32 0.52 6.11
N LEU A 475 15.07 0.99 4.86
CA LEU A 475 16.07 1.41 3.89
C LEU A 475 16.72 2.78 4.21
N TYR A 476 16.17 3.48 5.20
CA TYR A 476 16.68 4.75 5.69
C TYR A 476 17.17 4.65 7.14
N SER A 477 17.45 3.43 7.61
CA SER A 477 17.86 3.15 9.00
C SER A 477 19.38 3.15 9.19
N THR A 478 19.80 3.37 10.44
CA THR A 478 21.21 3.24 10.86
C THR A 478 21.77 1.85 10.54
N GLU A 479 20.94 0.81 10.68
CA GLU A 479 21.33 -0.57 10.38
C GLU A 479 21.59 -0.76 8.89
N PHE A 480 20.74 -0.20 8.03
CA PHE A 480 20.91 -0.26 6.58
C PHE A 480 22.18 0.48 6.14
N TYR A 481 22.34 1.75 6.55
CA TYR A 481 23.54 2.52 6.19
C TYR A 481 24.82 1.92 6.75
N ARG A 482 24.76 1.22 7.89
CA ARG A 482 25.90 0.46 8.40
C ARG A 482 26.26 -0.73 7.51
N GLN A 483 25.26 -1.43 6.95
CA GLN A 483 25.50 -2.46 5.95
C GLN A 483 26.09 -1.86 4.67
N VAL A 484 25.53 -0.77 4.15
CA VAL A 484 26.11 -0.05 2.99
C VAL A 484 27.57 0.26 3.24
N ARG A 485 27.90 0.88 4.39
CA ARG A 485 29.29 1.22 4.77
C ARG A 485 30.21 0.00 4.83
N GLN A 486 29.76 -1.13 5.37
CA GLN A 486 30.55 -2.36 5.47
C GLN A 486 30.87 -2.98 4.12
N HIS A 487 30.05 -2.73 3.11
CA HIS A 487 30.24 -3.25 1.76
C HIS A 487 30.94 -2.26 0.82
N LEU A 488 31.34 -1.11 1.32
CA LEU A 488 32.24 -0.22 0.58
C LEU A 488 33.70 -0.69 0.69
N THR A 489 34.45 -0.57 -0.40
CA THR A 489 35.91 -0.65 -0.37
C THR A 489 36.49 0.51 0.46
N THR A 490 37.79 0.49 0.74
CA THR A 490 38.44 1.50 1.59
C THR A 490 38.23 2.94 1.08
N ASP A 491 38.25 3.09 -0.26
CA ASP A 491 38.07 4.37 -0.94
C ASP A 491 36.69 4.48 -1.62
N GLY A 492 35.78 3.58 -1.27
CA GLY A 492 34.44 3.49 -1.85
C GLY A 492 33.51 4.59 -1.36
N LEU A 493 32.52 4.93 -2.20
CA LEU A 493 31.50 5.94 -1.95
C LEU A 493 30.11 5.36 -1.98
N ALA A 494 29.21 5.91 -1.14
CA ALA A 494 27.77 5.71 -1.27
C ALA A 494 27.12 7.03 -1.72
N VAL A 495 26.19 6.96 -2.66
CA VAL A 495 25.48 8.13 -3.17
C VAL A 495 23.99 7.92 -3.08
N THR A 496 23.30 8.94 -2.62
CA THR A 496 21.85 8.96 -2.49
C THR A 496 21.32 10.34 -2.85
N TRP A 497 20.15 10.40 -3.41
CA TRP A 497 19.44 11.67 -3.51
C TRP A 497 18.86 12.08 -2.15
N ALA A 498 18.55 13.33 -1.95
CA ALA A 498 18.09 13.88 -0.69
C ALA A 498 17.09 15.01 -0.91
N TYR A 499 16.18 15.17 0.03
CA TYR A 499 15.24 16.28 0.01
C TYR A 499 15.88 17.63 0.31
N SER A 500 15.30 18.68 -0.25
CA SER A 500 15.75 20.04 -0.02
C SER A 500 15.79 20.40 1.47
N ARG A 501 16.92 20.93 1.92
CA ARG A 501 17.09 21.40 3.31
C ARG A 501 16.16 22.54 3.71
N TYR A 502 15.63 23.27 2.75
CA TYR A 502 14.74 24.39 3.00
C TYR A 502 13.28 23.95 3.10
N GLY A 503 12.88 23.00 2.26
CA GLY A 503 11.54 22.44 2.31
C GLY A 503 11.36 21.45 3.47
N PHE A 504 12.40 20.62 3.76
CA PHE A 504 12.29 19.51 4.71
C PHE A 504 13.42 19.49 5.75
N PRO A 505 13.48 20.48 6.66
CA PRO A 505 14.58 20.59 7.63
C PRO A 505 14.59 19.47 8.68
N GLN A 506 13.42 18.93 9.07
CA GLN A 506 13.33 17.79 10.00
C GLN A 506 13.88 16.53 9.34
N HIS A 507 13.45 16.19 8.14
CA HIS A 507 13.97 15.08 7.36
C HIS A 507 15.49 15.13 7.26
N ARG A 508 16.03 16.30 6.85
CA ARG A 508 17.48 16.47 6.73
C ARG A 508 18.21 16.20 8.05
N SER A 509 17.68 16.68 9.15
CA SER A 509 18.29 16.52 10.47
C SER A 509 18.28 15.04 10.90
N ALA A 510 17.15 14.37 10.76
CA ALA A 510 16.99 12.96 11.08
C ALA A 510 17.85 12.07 10.17
N TYR A 511 17.87 12.37 8.87
CA TYR A 511 18.63 11.64 7.87
C TYR A 511 20.15 11.71 8.15
N LEU A 512 20.71 12.92 8.31
CA LEU A 512 22.13 13.08 8.56
C LEU A 512 22.55 12.52 9.93
N THR A 513 21.69 12.62 10.96
CA THR A 513 21.94 11.95 12.25
C THR A 513 21.97 10.43 12.10
N THR A 514 21.13 9.87 11.22
CA THR A 514 21.12 8.43 10.94
C THR A 514 22.39 7.98 10.23
N VAL A 515 22.84 8.74 9.25
CA VAL A 515 24.08 8.49 8.51
C VAL A 515 25.32 8.60 9.41
N GLU A 516 25.37 9.61 10.32
CA GLU A 516 26.42 9.74 11.33
C GLU A 516 26.43 8.52 12.26
N ALA A 517 25.28 8.11 12.77
CA ALA A 517 25.15 6.95 13.66
C ALA A 517 25.54 5.62 12.97
N ALA A 518 25.47 5.56 11.64
CA ALA A 518 25.95 4.45 10.84
C ALA A 518 27.47 4.45 10.65
N GLY A 519 28.14 5.55 10.96
CA GLY A 519 29.59 5.69 10.96
C GLY A 519 30.18 6.27 9.68
N PHE A 520 29.42 7.07 8.93
CA PHE A 520 29.96 7.91 7.87
C PHE A 520 30.48 9.21 8.49
N ASP A 521 31.73 9.57 8.19
CA ASP A 521 32.41 10.72 8.80
C ASP A 521 32.17 12.01 8.02
N SER A 522 31.99 11.89 6.68
CA SER A 522 31.86 13.03 5.79
C SER A 522 30.82 12.83 4.70
N TYR A 523 30.25 13.94 4.23
CA TYR A 523 29.34 13.98 3.11
C TYR A 523 29.63 15.14 2.18
N PHE A 524 29.36 14.96 0.89
CA PHE A 524 29.52 15.98 -0.14
C PHE A 524 28.13 16.30 -0.71
N PRO A 525 27.53 17.46 -0.38
CA PRO A 525 26.25 17.86 -0.93
C PRO A 525 26.43 18.51 -2.30
N TYR A 526 25.70 18.03 -3.31
CA TYR A 526 25.70 18.61 -4.64
C TYR A 526 24.32 18.51 -5.25
N HIS A 527 24.06 19.33 -6.27
CA HIS A 527 22.83 19.28 -7.05
C HIS A 527 23.12 18.77 -8.45
N ALA A 528 22.18 18.08 -9.05
CA ALA A 528 22.11 17.92 -10.48
C ALA A 528 21.72 19.26 -11.13
N TYR A 529 22.06 19.44 -12.39
CA TYR A 529 21.71 20.63 -13.17
C TYR A 529 21.19 20.20 -14.54
N GLY A 530 20.07 20.76 -14.97
CA GLY A 530 19.45 20.52 -16.26
C GLY A 530 18.58 21.66 -16.69
N ASP A 531 18.22 21.71 -17.95
CA ASP A 531 17.26 22.67 -18.50
C ASP A 531 15.85 22.08 -18.35
N SER A 532 15.30 22.23 -17.14
CA SER A 532 14.02 21.61 -16.77
C SER A 532 12.80 22.34 -17.33
N ASN A 533 12.97 23.58 -17.80
CA ASN A 533 11.89 24.38 -18.38
C ASN A 533 12.04 24.65 -19.89
N GLY A 534 13.11 24.14 -20.52
CA GLY A 534 13.35 24.26 -21.96
C GLY A 534 13.81 25.66 -22.43
N ASP A 535 14.27 26.54 -21.52
CA ASP A 535 14.68 27.92 -21.84
C ASP A 535 16.15 28.04 -22.28
N GLY A 536 16.88 26.92 -22.33
CA GLY A 536 18.30 26.81 -22.69
C GLY A 536 19.25 27.14 -21.54
N ARG A 537 18.75 27.26 -20.30
CA ARG A 537 19.55 27.50 -19.10
C ARG A 537 19.43 26.31 -18.17
N ALA A 538 20.52 26.00 -17.51
CA ALA A 538 20.52 24.93 -16.53
C ALA A 538 20.03 25.43 -15.16
N GLU A 539 18.89 24.88 -14.70
CA GLU A 539 18.36 25.06 -13.37
C GLU A 539 19.01 24.07 -12.40
N GLN A 540 18.82 24.34 -11.11
CA GLN A 540 19.18 23.48 -10.03
C GLN A 540 18.10 22.41 -9.85
N GLY A 541 18.45 21.17 -10.18
CA GLY A 541 17.60 19.98 -9.96
C GLY A 541 17.86 19.31 -8.61
N GLU A 542 17.74 18.00 -8.60
CA GLU A 542 17.79 17.16 -7.40
C GLU A 542 19.06 17.32 -6.58
N LEU A 543 18.91 17.25 -5.27
CA LEU A 543 20.02 17.27 -4.31
C LEU A 543 20.52 15.86 -4.06
N PHE A 544 21.84 15.67 -4.09
CA PHE A 544 22.50 14.43 -3.77
C PHE A 544 23.49 14.59 -2.62
N TYR A 545 23.70 13.51 -1.89
CA TYR A 545 24.80 13.36 -0.93
C TYR A 545 25.70 12.20 -1.36
N ALA A 546 26.96 12.50 -1.64
CA ALA A 546 27.99 11.47 -1.62
C ALA A 546 28.48 11.31 -0.18
N LEU A 547 28.59 10.08 0.29
CA LEU A 547 28.94 9.69 1.65
C LEU A 547 30.25 8.92 1.63
N SER A 548 31.22 9.31 2.46
CA SER A 548 32.48 8.61 2.59
C SER A 548 32.66 8.08 4.03
N PRO A 549 33.04 6.80 4.18
CA PRO A 549 33.40 6.22 5.47
C PRO A 549 34.86 6.51 5.88
N GLY A 550 35.63 7.13 5.01
CA GLY A 550 37.07 7.35 5.15
C GLY A 550 37.51 8.75 4.74
N PRO A 551 38.71 8.89 4.22
CA PRO A 551 39.22 10.15 3.69
C PRO A 551 38.28 10.66 2.57
N ALA A 552 38.01 11.95 2.60
CA ALA A 552 37.16 12.59 1.58
C ALA A 552 37.95 12.62 0.25
N PRO A 553 37.44 11.97 -0.83
CA PRO A 553 38.13 11.97 -2.11
C PRO A 553 37.94 13.30 -2.84
N ASP A 554 38.91 13.67 -3.67
CA ASP A 554 38.79 14.88 -4.48
C ASP A 554 37.87 14.67 -5.69
N LEU A 555 37.12 15.70 -6.05
CA LEU A 555 36.31 15.71 -7.26
C LEU A 555 37.17 16.19 -8.44
N ASP A 556 37.50 15.29 -9.35
CA ASP A 556 38.23 15.62 -10.56
C ASP A 556 37.28 16.09 -11.68
N LEU A 557 37.19 17.40 -11.84
CA LEU A 557 36.33 18.01 -12.85
C LEU A 557 36.86 17.83 -14.29
N ASP A 558 38.10 17.39 -14.47
CA ASP A 558 38.70 17.19 -15.80
C ASP A 558 38.38 15.81 -16.38
N SER A 559 38.08 14.84 -15.52
CA SER A 559 37.69 13.47 -15.92
C SER A 559 36.16 13.27 -16.02
N GLY A 560 35.36 14.22 -15.61
CA GLY A 560 33.90 14.03 -15.42
C GLY A 560 33.04 14.09 -16.68
N GLY A 561 33.62 14.05 -17.87
CA GLY A 561 32.88 14.00 -19.14
C GLY A 561 32.10 15.30 -19.48
N ALA A 562 31.30 15.22 -20.53
CA ALA A 562 30.62 16.39 -21.13
C ALA A 562 29.62 17.07 -20.16
N TYR A 563 29.02 16.32 -19.23
CA TYR A 563 28.09 16.88 -18.25
C TYR A 563 28.81 17.78 -17.24
N LEU A 564 29.88 17.30 -16.62
CA LEU A 564 30.65 18.08 -15.65
C LEU A 564 31.41 19.24 -16.33
N ASP A 565 31.88 19.07 -17.56
CA ASP A 565 32.47 20.16 -18.33
C ASP A 565 31.48 21.32 -18.55
N ARG A 566 30.23 20.99 -18.89
CA ARG A 566 29.16 21.98 -19.08
C ARG A 566 28.78 22.72 -17.80
N HIS A 567 28.87 22.04 -16.66
CA HIS A 567 28.46 22.55 -15.35
C HIS A 567 29.64 22.81 -14.39
N ARG A 568 30.86 22.86 -14.91
CA ARG A 568 32.11 22.99 -14.12
C ARG A 568 32.04 24.09 -13.06
N ASP A 569 31.55 25.25 -13.40
CA ASP A 569 31.44 26.41 -12.49
C ASP A 569 30.47 26.14 -11.32
N ARG A 570 29.55 25.20 -11.48
CA ARG A 570 28.57 24.82 -10.43
C ARG A 570 29.17 23.87 -9.39
N TYR A 571 30.19 23.09 -9.79
CA TYR A 571 30.87 22.12 -8.94
C TYR A 571 32.19 22.65 -8.38
N ALA A 572 32.84 23.58 -9.06
CA ALA A 572 34.11 24.17 -8.63
C ALA A 572 34.00 24.83 -7.25
N GLY A 573 34.94 24.47 -6.37
CA GLY A 573 35.00 24.99 -5.00
C GLY A 573 33.97 24.40 -4.03
N ARG A 574 33.24 23.35 -4.40
CA ARG A 574 32.48 22.56 -3.45
C ARG A 574 33.40 21.67 -2.63
N GLU A 575 33.07 21.51 -1.37
CA GLU A 575 33.92 20.79 -0.41
C GLU A 575 33.11 19.74 0.36
N TRP A 576 33.80 18.70 0.75
CA TRP A 576 33.30 17.74 1.72
C TRP A 576 33.04 18.42 3.06
N ARG A 577 32.05 17.95 3.75
CA ARG A 577 31.65 18.44 5.07
C ARG A 577 31.62 17.28 6.06
N PRO A 578 32.00 17.50 7.32
CA PRO A 578 31.73 16.52 8.36
C PRO A 578 30.21 16.31 8.47
N VAL A 579 29.79 15.07 8.68
CA VAL A 579 28.37 14.79 8.92
C VAL A 579 27.96 15.47 10.24
N PRO A 580 26.94 16.34 10.21
CA PRO A 580 26.60 17.12 11.40
C PRO A 580 25.81 16.26 12.41
N SER A 581 26.12 16.44 13.68
CA SER A 581 25.33 15.91 14.78
C SER A 581 24.28 16.94 15.23
N PHE A 582 23.02 16.56 15.23
CA PHE A 582 21.91 17.45 15.63
C PHE A 582 21.45 17.12 17.05
N ARG A 583 21.53 18.08 17.96
CA ARG A 583 21.12 17.88 19.36
C ARG A 583 19.62 17.62 19.47
N GLY A 584 19.25 16.53 20.12
CA GLY A 584 17.86 16.18 20.38
C GLY A 584 17.14 15.49 19.21
N VAL A 585 17.86 15.24 18.10
CA VAL A 585 17.34 14.46 16.97
C VAL A 585 17.86 13.03 17.12
N ALA A 586 16.94 12.08 17.18
CA ALA A 586 17.27 10.66 17.21
C ALA A 586 17.58 10.14 15.79
N PRO A 587 18.54 9.20 15.64
CA PRO A 587 18.70 8.50 14.38
C PRO A 587 17.49 7.60 14.10
N ASN A 588 17.17 7.36 12.83
CA ASN A 588 16.22 6.34 12.47
C ASN A 588 16.85 4.94 12.60
N SER A 589 16.16 4.03 13.25
CA SER A 589 16.58 2.64 13.47
C SER A 589 15.40 1.70 13.23
N VAL A 590 15.66 0.49 12.77
CA VAL A 590 14.61 -0.55 12.59
C VAL A 590 13.84 -0.80 13.89
N PHE A 591 14.48 -0.66 15.05
CA PHE A 591 13.84 -0.89 16.38
C PHE A 591 13.26 0.39 17.00
N HIS A 592 13.66 1.56 16.52
CA HIS A 592 13.20 2.87 17.00
C HIS A 592 13.03 3.78 15.79
N PRO A 593 11.93 3.64 15.03
CA PRO A 593 11.68 4.47 13.87
C PRO A 593 11.62 5.95 14.24
N ASN A 594 12.31 6.77 13.46
CA ASN A 594 12.20 8.21 13.53
C ASN A 594 11.36 8.71 12.37
N TYR A 595 10.12 9.07 12.64
CA TYR A 595 9.16 9.50 11.63
C TYR A 595 9.49 10.86 10.98
N ASP A 596 10.43 11.64 11.55
CA ASP A 596 10.97 12.83 10.87
C ASP A 596 11.72 12.48 9.57
N ILE A 597 12.05 11.20 9.33
CA ILE A 597 12.57 10.68 8.05
C ILE A 597 11.49 10.68 6.97
N ILE A 598 10.24 10.45 7.34
CA ILE A 598 9.13 10.44 6.39
C ILE A 598 8.88 11.87 5.93
N VAL A 599 8.86 12.03 4.62
CA VAL A 599 8.48 13.29 3.98
C VAL A 599 7.03 13.19 3.57
N ASP A 600 6.20 13.87 4.34
CA ASP A 600 4.82 14.12 3.97
C ASP A 600 4.81 15.48 3.27
N TYR A 601 4.49 15.52 1.98
CA TYR A 601 4.34 16.80 1.27
C TYR A 601 3.08 17.53 1.74
N GLY A 602 2.33 16.89 2.64
CA GLY A 602 1.04 17.38 3.10
C GLY A 602 0.12 17.67 1.91
N PRO A 603 -1.14 17.48 2.04
CA PRO A 603 -1.97 17.99 0.99
C PRO A 603 -1.75 19.51 0.86
#